data_c92a698e1feebffe05e45f4af587f03d
#
_entry.id   c92a698e1feebffe05e45f4af587f03d
#
_cell.length_a   1.000
_cell.length_b   1.000
_cell.length_c   1.000
_cell.angle_alpha   90.00
_cell.angle_beta   90.00
_cell.angle_gamma   90.00
#
_symmetry.space_group_name_H-M   'P 1'
#
loop_
_entity.id
_entity.type
_entity.pdbx_description
1 polymer ?
#
loop_
_entity_poly.entity_id
_entity_poly.type
_entity_poly.pdbx_seq_one_letter_code
_entity_poly.pdbx_strand_id
1 'polypeptide(L)'
;MEYVAIRENQQVEALGLKSYITPDYVRREVASGRAVIPANINHPEAEPMIIGQRFLIKINMDLIPSGEGYERDTMRMIEYCRLGTDVLTDLSDTVESKRNRDWLLRNCPVPICTSPLYEALAQAGGEPADITWPIFRDTLVKQMEQGVDIIVVHAAMHRKHLDLIDNRLTHLASLSGSILHRWMKAHKQENFLYTYFDEICDLLRMYDAVL
;
A
#
# COMPACT_ATOMS: atom_id res chain seq x y z
N MET A 1 -11.61 11.21 -13.89
CA MET A 1 -11.67 12.58 -13.34
C MET A 1 -13.10 13.00 -12.97
N GLU A 2 -14.05 12.79 -13.87
CA GLU A 2 -15.46 13.18 -13.65
C GLU A 2 -16.12 12.44 -12.50
N TYR A 3 -16.04 11.11 -12.50
CA TYR A 3 -16.52 10.26 -11.40
C TYR A 3 -15.88 10.63 -10.05
N VAL A 4 -14.58 10.84 -10.02
CA VAL A 4 -13.85 11.23 -8.81
C VAL A 4 -14.36 12.57 -8.26
N ALA A 5 -14.59 13.58 -9.12
CA ALA A 5 -15.12 14.88 -8.70
C ALA A 5 -16.54 14.74 -8.12
N ILE A 6 -17.39 13.93 -8.75
CA ILE A 6 -18.75 13.66 -8.27
C ILE A 6 -18.71 12.99 -6.89
N ARG A 7 -17.93 11.91 -6.75
CA ARG A 7 -17.79 11.17 -5.49
C ARG A 7 -17.30 12.08 -4.36
N GLU A 8 -16.26 12.86 -4.60
CA GLU A 8 -15.68 13.75 -3.59
C GLU A 8 -16.71 14.83 -3.16
N ASN A 9 -17.46 15.42 -4.09
CA ASN A 9 -18.52 16.36 -3.77
C ASN A 9 -19.63 15.72 -2.92
N GLN A 10 -20.08 14.52 -3.28
CA GLN A 10 -21.09 13.79 -2.52
C GLN A 10 -20.65 13.50 -1.09
N GLN A 11 -19.39 13.09 -0.90
CA GLN A 11 -18.83 12.83 0.43
C GLN A 11 -18.73 14.11 1.26
N VAL A 12 -18.32 15.24 0.67
CA VAL A 12 -18.28 16.55 1.36
C VAL A 12 -19.67 17.01 1.73
N GLU A 13 -20.65 16.88 0.83
CA GLU A 13 -22.05 17.26 1.07
C GLU A 13 -22.71 16.40 2.15
N ALA A 14 -22.37 15.10 2.23
CA ALA A 14 -22.84 14.21 3.29
C ALA A 14 -22.37 14.65 4.69
N LEU A 15 -21.27 15.42 4.78
CA LEU A 15 -20.79 16.05 6.01
C LEU A 15 -21.48 17.41 6.30
N GLY A 16 -22.46 17.81 5.49
CA GLY A 16 -23.15 19.11 5.63
C GLY A 16 -22.32 20.30 5.14
N LEU A 17 -21.25 20.05 4.40
CA LEU A 17 -20.36 21.07 3.85
C LEU A 17 -20.68 21.32 2.38
N LYS A 18 -20.31 22.50 1.86
CA LYS A 18 -20.40 22.81 0.43
C LYS A 18 -19.12 22.41 -0.27
N SER A 19 -19.24 21.75 -1.42
CA SER A 19 -18.12 21.40 -2.26
C SER A 19 -18.36 21.86 -3.71
N TYR A 20 -17.28 22.25 -4.40
CA TYR A 20 -17.28 22.68 -5.79
C TYR A 20 -16.08 22.11 -6.54
N ILE A 21 -15.74 20.85 -6.28
CA ILE A 21 -14.65 20.16 -6.94
C ILE A 21 -15.09 19.83 -8.38
N THR A 22 -14.34 20.34 -9.36
CA THR A 22 -14.60 20.10 -10.77
C THR A 22 -13.63 19.06 -11.33
N PRO A 23 -13.98 18.34 -12.43
CA PRO A 23 -13.06 17.43 -13.10
C PRO A 23 -11.74 18.09 -13.51
N ASP A 24 -11.78 19.37 -13.93
CA ASP A 24 -10.57 20.13 -14.27
C ASP A 24 -9.70 20.46 -13.05
N TYR A 25 -10.32 20.67 -11.91
CA TYR A 25 -9.57 20.83 -10.66
C TYR A 25 -8.84 19.53 -10.28
N VAL A 26 -9.54 18.39 -10.33
CA VAL A 26 -8.95 17.05 -10.10
C VAL A 26 -7.77 16.83 -11.05
N ARG A 27 -7.96 17.09 -12.36
CA ARG A 27 -6.92 16.93 -13.37
C ARG A 27 -5.67 17.77 -13.07
N ARG A 28 -5.85 19.02 -12.68
CA ARG A 28 -4.73 19.92 -12.33
C ARG A 28 -3.96 19.46 -11.10
N GLU A 29 -4.66 18.99 -10.08
CA GLU A 29 -4.01 18.50 -8.84
C GLU A 29 -3.19 17.22 -9.13
N VAL A 30 -3.73 16.28 -9.92
CA VAL A 30 -3.02 15.07 -10.34
C VAL A 30 -1.83 15.42 -11.24
N ALA A 31 -2.03 16.26 -12.28
CA ALA A 31 -0.97 16.65 -13.21
C ALA A 31 0.20 17.39 -12.52
N SER A 32 -0.06 18.06 -11.42
CA SER A 32 0.97 18.78 -10.64
C SER A 32 1.63 17.91 -9.55
N GLY A 33 1.26 16.63 -9.46
CA GLY A 33 1.80 15.70 -8.46
C GLY A 33 1.35 15.97 -7.02
N ARG A 34 0.26 16.75 -6.81
CA ARG A 34 -0.29 17.04 -5.48
C ARG A 34 -1.41 16.11 -5.06
N ALA A 35 -1.87 15.28 -5.97
CA ALA A 35 -2.88 14.25 -5.71
C ALA A 35 -2.63 13.04 -6.58
N VAL A 36 -3.10 11.87 -6.12
CA VAL A 36 -3.06 10.61 -6.85
C VAL A 36 -4.45 9.97 -6.86
N ILE A 37 -4.71 9.17 -7.90
CA ILE A 37 -5.90 8.33 -8.01
C ILE A 37 -5.41 6.90 -8.04
N PRO A 38 -5.46 6.16 -6.91
CA PRO A 38 -5.08 4.75 -6.90
C PRO A 38 -6.03 3.94 -7.78
N ALA A 39 -5.52 3.35 -8.83
CA ALA A 39 -6.31 2.57 -9.78
C ALA A 39 -5.39 1.70 -10.64
N ASN A 40 -5.01 0.54 -10.14
CA ASN A 40 -4.24 -0.42 -10.92
C ASN A 40 -5.08 -0.91 -12.11
N ILE A 41 -4.47 -1.03 -13.28
CA ILE A 41 -5.14 -1.50 -14.51
C ILE A 41 -5.74 -2.89 -14.37
N ASN A 42 -5.22 -3.70 -13.43
CA ASN A 42 -5.66 -5.07 -13.12
C ASN A 42 -6.69 -5.14 -11.97
N HIS A 43 -7.16 -3.98 -11.46
CA HIS A 43 -8.20 -3.90 -10.43
C HIS A 43 -9.42 -3.09 -10.92
N PRO A 44 -10.15 -3.56 -11.95
CA PRO A 44 -11.27 -2.84 -12.51
C PRO A 44 -12.49 -2.73 -11.57
N GLU A 45 -12.53 -3.50 -10.49
CA GLU A 45 -13.59 -3.50 -9.48
C GLU A 45 -13.48 -2.32 -8.52
N ALA A 46 -12.29 -1.69 -8.40
CA ALA A 46 -12.11 -0.55 -7.52
C ALA A 46 -12.86 0.69 -8.04
N GLU A 47 -13.61 1.32 -7.17
CA GLU A 47 -14.21 2.62 -7.44
C GLU A 47 -13.14 3.71 -7.33
N PRO A 48 -12.88 4.49 -8.39
CA PRO A 48 -11.86 5.53 -8.36
C PRO A 48 -12.12 6.57 -7.28
N MET A 49 -11.09 6.87 -6.50
CA MET A 49 -11.09 7.94 -5.50
C MET A 49 -9.79 8.74 -5.60
N ILE A 50 -9.69 9.87 -4.90
CA ILE A 50 -8.52 10.73 -4.94
C ILE A 50 -7.91 10.87 -3.55
N ILE A 51 -6.60 10.79 -3.47
CA ILE A 51 -5.82 11.10 -2.26
C ILE A 51 -5.00 12.35 -2.53
N GLY A 52 -5.13 13.36 -1.71
CA GLY A 52 -4.37 14.60 -1.83
C GLY A 52 -4.71 15.61 -0.77
N GLN A 53 -3.80 16.54 -0.50
CA GLN A 53 -3.89 17.49 0.60
C GLN A 53 -5.17 18.38 0.57
N ARG A 54 -5.76 18.55 -0.61
CA ARG A 54 -6.91 19.43 -0.82
C ARG A 54 -8.25 18.70 -1.00
N PHE A 55 -8.25 17.42 -0.68
CA PHE A 55 -9.40 16.53 -0.74
C PHE A 55 -9.73 16.01 0.66
N LEU A 56 -10.86 15.34 0.81
CA LEU A 56 -11.20 14.71 2.09
C LEU A 56 -10.10 13.74 2.54
N ILE A 57 -9.88 13.69 3.84
CA ILE A 57 -9.03 12.71 4.48
C ILE A 57 -9.60 11.32 4.21
N LYS A 58 -8.76 10.41 3.74
CA LYS A 58 -9.13 9.03 3.45
C LYS A 58 -8.81 8.13 4.63
N ILE A 59 -9.71 7.21 4.92
CA ILE A 59 -9.58 6.24 6.01
C ILE A 59 -9.04 4.94 5.42
N ASN A 60 -7.89 4.51 5.93
CA ASN A 60 -7.32 3.20 5.64
C ASN A 60 -7.57 2.25 6.79
N MET A 61 -8.04 1.04 6.49
CA MET A 61 -8.23 -0.04 7.46
C MET A 61 -7.29 -1.20 7.16
N ASP A 62 -6.62 -1.68 8.20
CA ASP A 62 -5.69 -2.81 8.09
C ASP A 62 -6.44 -4.13 8.24
N LEU A 63 -6.38 -4.97 7.23
CA LEU A 63 -6.86 -6.34 7.25
C LEU A 63 -5.72 -7.27 7.68
N ILE A 64 -5.65 -7.53 8.99
CA ILE A 64 -4.70 -8.49 9.55
C ILE A 64 -5.33 -9.88 9.44
N PRO A 65 -4.64 -10.88 8.85
CA PRO A 65 -5.16 -12.24 8.79
C PRO A 65 -5.57 -12.74 10.17
N SER A 66 -6.79 -13.25 10.29
CA SER A 66 -7.34 -13.70 11.57
C SER A 66 -6.74 -15.03 12.05
N GLY A 67 -6.14 -15.81 11.14
CA GLY A 67 -5.79 -17.20 11.36
C GLY A 67 -6.98 -18.16 11.45
N GLU A 68 -8.21 -17.62 11.36
CA GLU A 68 -9.45 -18.40 11.45
C GLU A 68 -10.03 -18.76 10.06
N GLY A 69 -9.31 -18.43 9.00
CA GLY A 69 -9.61 -18.78 7.64
C GLY A 69 -10.20 -17.64 6.82
N TYR A 70 -10.20 -17.88 5.53
CA TYR A 70 -10.59 -16.97 4.45
C TYR A 70 -11.99 -16.34 4.62
N GLU A 71 -12.98 -17.12 5.06
CA GLU A 71 -14.37 -16.63 5.18
C GLU A 71 -14.48 -15.49 6.20
N ARG A 72 -13.76 -15.59 7.29
CA ARG A 72 -13.77 -14.55 8.34
C ARG A 72 -13.09 -13.28 7.90
N ASP A 73 -11.95 -13.38 7.21
CA ASP A 73 -11.25 -12.21 6.67
C ASP A 73 -12.09 -11.51 5.59
N THR A 74 -12.83 -12.27 4.79
CA THR A 74 -13.82 -11.76 3.84
C THR A 74 -14.96 -10.99 4.54
N MET A 75 -15.52 -11.54 5.60
CA MET A 75 -16.57 -10.84 6.36
C MET A 75 -16.08 -9.53 6.96
N ARG A 76 -14.85 -9.51 7.48
CA ARG A 76 -14.22 -8.28 8.00
C ARG A 76 -14.01 -7.24 6.90
N MET A 77 -13.55 -7.64 5.73
CA MET A 77 -13.44 -6.73 4.58
C MET A 77 -14.78 -6.09 4.24
N ILE A 78 -15.86 -6.90 4.15
CA ILE A 78 -17.21 -6.39 3.86
C ILE A 78 -17.65 -5.39 4.95
N GLU A 79 -17.38 -5.70 6.21
CA GLU A 79 -17.69 -4.81 7.34
C GLU A 79 -16.92 -3.50 7.23
N TYR A 80 -15.63 -3.53 6.93
CA TYR A 80 -14.82 -2.32 6.76
C TYR A 80 -15.32 -1.44 5.61
N CYS A 81 -15.67 -2.05 4.47
CA CYS A 81 -16.28 -1.32 3.35
C CYS A 81 -17.63 -0.67 3.75
N ARG A 82 -18.46 -1.37 4.53
CA ARG A 82 -19.74 -0.83 5.05
C ARG A 82 -19.54 0.32 6.04
N LEU A 83 -18.47 0.29 6.81
CA LEU A 83 -18.09 1.35 7.75
C LEU A 83 -17.51 2.59 7.04
N GLY A 84 -17.28 2.52 5.73
CA GLY A 84 -16.85 3.65 4.92
C GLY A 84 -15.33 3.78 4.81
N THR A 85 -14.58 2.65 4.86
CA THR A 85 -13.14 2.70 4.53
C THR A 85 -12.94 3.16 3.09
N ASP A 86 -11.89 3.94 2.87
CA ASP A 86 -11.51 4.43 1.54
C ASP A 86 -10.39 3.58 0.93
N VAL A 87 -9.57 2.94 1.76
CA VAL A 87 -8.45 2.07 1.37
C VAL A 87 -8.41 0.87 2.31
N LEU A 88 -8.12 -0.31 1.78
CA LEU A 88 -7.91 -1.51 2.58
C LEU A 88 -6.46 -1.97 2.47
N THR A 89 -5.74 -2.06 3.59
CA THR A 89 -4.38 -2.61 3.61
C THR A 89 -4.44 -4.11 3.92
N ASP A 90 -4.02 -4.93 2.96
CA ASP A 90 -3.81 -6.37 3.15
C ASP A 90 -2.41 -6.61 3.73
N LEU A 91 -2.35 -7.02 4.99
CA LEU A 91 -1.12 -7.35 5.72
C LEU A 91 -0.80 -8.85 5.70
N SER A 92 -1.33 -9.57 4.74
CA SER A 92 -1.08 -10.99 4.57
C SER A 92 0.38 -11.27 4.19
N ASP A 93 1.00 -12.24 4.83
CA ASP A 93 2.43 -12.57 4.71
C ASP A 93 2.71 -14.02 4.31
N THR A 94 1.66 -14.86 4.11
CA THR A 94 1.80 -16.30 3.85
C THR A 94 1.52 -16.65 2.38
N VAL A 95 1.90 -17.85 1.97
CA VAL A 95 1.60 -18.38 0.62
C VAL A 95 0.08 -18.50 0.36
N GLU A 96 -0.69 -18.77 1.41
CA GLU A 96 -2.17 -18.80 1.34
C GLU A 96 -2.76 -17.40 1.13
N SER A 97 -2.05 -16.37 1.54
CA SER A 97 -2.40 -14.96 1.37
C SER A 97 -2.63 -14.58 -0.09
N LYS A 98 -1.89 -15.18 -1.03
CA LYS A 98 -2.07 -14.91 -2.46
C LYS A 98 -3.50 -15.19 -2.92
N ARG A 99 -4.06 -16.34 -2.52
CA ARG A 99 -5.42 -16.73 -2.91
C ARG A 99 -6.47 -15.80 -2.29
N ASN A 100 -6.25 -15.39 -1.06
CA ASN A 100 -7.13 -14.44 -0.37
C ASN A 100 -7.06 -13.06 -1.04
N ARG A 101 -5.87 -12.60 -1.42
CA ARG A 101 -5.70 -11.31 -2.12
C ARG A 101 -6.37 -11.31 -3.49
N ASP A 102 -6.24 -12.38 -4.27
CA ASP A 102 -6.93 -12.51 -5.56
C ASP A 102 -8.45 -12.37 -5.39
N TRP A 103 -8.99 -12.97 -4.34
CA TRP A 103 -10.41 -12.84 -4.03
C TRP A 103 -10.76 -11.42 -3.54
N LEU A 104 -9.94 -10.82 -2.66
CA LEU A 104 -10.15 -9.45 -2.17
C LEU A 104 -10.23 -8.48 -3.36
N LEU A 105 -9.26 -8.53 -4.26
CA LEU A 105 -9.19 -7.68 -5.45
C LEU A 105 -10.41 -7.83 -6.37
N ARG A 106 -10.99 -9.03 -6.47
CA ARG A 106 -12.19 -9.26 -7.29
C ARG A 106 -13.51 -8.88 -6.61
N ASN A 107 -13.50 -8.56 -5.32
CA ASN A 107 -14.72 -8.32 -4.54
C ASN A 107 -14.67 -7.03 -3.70
N CYS A 108 -13.56 -6.33 -3.67
CA CYS A 108 -13.38 -5.11 -2.90
C CYS A 108 -13.56 -3.88 -3.80
N PRO A 109 -14.50 -2.97 -3.48
CA PRO A 109 -14.73 -1.76 -4.28
C PRO A 109 -13.76 -0.62 -3.95
N VAL A 110 -12.87 -0.79 -2.97
CA VAL A 110 -11.88 0.22 -2.60
C VAL A 110 -10.47 -0.22 -2.98
N PRO A 111 -9.56 0.72 -3.24
CA PRO A 111 -8.17 0.40 -3.52
C PRO A 111 -7.53 -0.48 -2.45
N ILE A 112 -6.74 -1.46 -2.89
CA ILE A 112 -5.99 -2.37 -2.02
C ILE A 112 -4.55 -1.89 -1.90
N CYS A 113 -4.10 -1.78 -0.65
CA CYS A 113 -2.74 -1.45 -0.27
C CYS A 113 -2.00 -2.68 0.26
N THR A 114 -0.72 -2.83 -0.04
CA THR A 114 0.12 -3.91 0.50
C THR A 114 1.53 -3.42 0.85
N SER A 115 2.24 -4.24 1.64
CA SER A 115 3.69 -4.11 1.86
C SER A 115 4.40 -5.37 1.34
N PRO A 116 5.01 -5.34 0.14
CA PRO A 116 5.65 -6.51 -0.46
C PRO A 116 6.77 -7.11 0.40
N LEU A 117 7.32 -6.32 1.33
CA LEU A 117 8.43 -6.75 2.19
C LEU A 117 8.06 -7.95 3.08
N TYR A 118 6.80 -8.06 3.51
CA TYR A 118 6.35 -9.18 4.34
C TYR A 118 6.31 -10.50 3.56
N GLU A 119 5.76 -10.47 2.34
CA GLU A 119 5.74 -11.64 1.46
C GLU A 119 7.16 -12.01 1.01
N ALA A 120 8.02 -11.02 0.72
CA ALA A 120 9.44 -11.23 0.41
C ALA A 120 10.20 -11.87 1.57
N LEU A 121 9.91 -11.47 2.82
CA LEU A 121 10.46 -12.10 4.02
C LEU A 121 10.05 -13.58 4.13
N ALA A 122 8.77 -13.87 3.91
CA ALA A 122 8.27 -15.25 3.93
C ALA A 122 8.94 -16.12 2.85
N GLN A 123 9.12 -15.58 1.63
CA GLN A 123 9.84 -16.26 0.54
C GLN A 123 11.33 -16.48 0.85
N ALA A 124 11.94 -15.60 1.65
CA ALA A 124 13.30 -15.71 2.15
C ALA A 124 13.42 -16.61 3.41
N GLY A 125 12.41 -17.43 3.70
CA GLY A 125 12.42 -18.33 4.86
C GLY A 125 12.26 -17.67 6.22
N GLY A 126 11.81 -16.41 6.26
CA GLY A 126 11.56 -15.66 7.50
C GLY A 126 12.79 -14.96 8.07
N GLU A 127 13.97 -15.08 7.44
CA GLU A 127 15.19 -14.40 7.91
C GLU A 127 15.42 -13.11 7.09
N PRO A 128 15.40 -11.91 7.72
CA PRO A 128 15.63 -10.66 7.02
C PRO A 128 16.91 -10.59 6.20
N ALA A 129 17.99 -11.23 6.68
CA ALA A 129 19.28 -11.24 5.97
C ALA A 129 19.22 -11.95 4.62
N ASP A 130 18.27 -12.86 4.43
CA ASP A 130 18.16 -13.65 3.20
C ASP A 130 17.29 -12.98 2.12
N ILE A 131 16.67 -11.83 2.45
CA ILE A 131 15.94 -11.04 1.47
C ILE A 131 16.94 -10.46 0.46
N THR A 132 16.71 -10.74 -0.83
CA THR A 132 17.49 -10.18 -1.93
C THR A 132 16.62 -9.22 -2.76
N TRP A 133 17.28 -8.32 -3.53
CA TRP A 133 16.55 -7.46 -4.47
C TRP A 133 15.67 -8.25 -5.46
N PRO A 134 16.15 -9.35 -6.09
CA PRO A 134 15.29 -10.14 -6.97
C PRO A 134 14.02 -10.68 -6.27
N ILE A 135 14.14 -11.21 -5.04
CA ILE A 135 12.97 -11.72 -4.27
C ILE A 135 11.96 -10.59 -4.05
N PHE A 136 12.43 -9.42 -3.60
CA PHE A 136 11.54 -8.27 -3.38
C PHE A 136 10.92 -7.78 -4.68
N ARG A 137 11.72 -7.59 -5.74
CA ARG A 137 11.26 -7.13 -7.05
C ARG A 137 10.19 -8.07 -7.63
N ASP A 138 10.45 -9.36 -7.62
CA ASP A 138 9.53 -10.36 -8.18
C ASP A 138 8.22 -10.42 -7.37
N THR A 139 8.30 -10.24 -6.04
CA THR A 139 7.13 -10.10 -5.18
C THR A 139 6.33 -8.83 -5.51
N LEU A 140 7.01 -7.70 -5.70
CA LEU A 140 6.40 -6.42 -6.06
C LEU A 140 5.65 -6.54 -7.40
N VAL A 141 6.32 -7.05 -8.44
CA VAL A 141 5.72 -7.26 -9.77
C VAL A 141 4.49 -8.16 -9.68
N LYS A 142 4.60 -9.29 -8.98
CA LYS A 142 3.49 -10.22 -8.78
C LYS A 142 2.28 -9.57 -8.12
N GLN A 143 2.49 -8.74 -7.09
CA GLN A 143 1.38 -8.05 -6.41
C GLN A 143 0.72 -7.00 -7.32
N MET A 144 1.49 -6.28 -8.13
CA MET A 144 0.95 -5.35 -9.12
C MET A 144 0.20 -6.06 -10.25
N GLU A 145 0.69 -7.22 -10.71
CA GLU A 145 -0.01 -8.06 -11.68
C GLU A 145 -1.33 -8.61 -11.14
N GLN A 146 -1.44 -8.88 -9.84
CA GLN A 146 -2.70 -9.25 -9.18
C GLN A 146 -3.70 -8.09 -9.18
N GLY A 147 -3.24 -6.84 -9.16
CA GLY A 147 -4.09 -5.65 -9.15
C GLY A 147 -3.95 -4.77 -7.90
N VAL A 148 -2.90 -4.94 -7.10
CA VAL A 148 -2.66 -4.06 -5.94
C VAL A 148 -2.47 -2.63 -6.40
N ASP A 149 -3.21 -1.69 -5.79
CA ASP A 149 -3.27 -0.28 -6.20
C ASP A 149 -2.22 0.59 -5.52
N ILE A 150 -1.89 0.28 -4.26
CA ILE A 150 -0.99 1.07 -3.42
C ILE A 150 0.07 0.16 -2.83
N ILE A 151 1.32 0.57 -2.94
CA ILE A 151 2.47 -0.16 -2.41
C ILE A 151 3.14 0.66 -1.30
N VAL A 152 3.34 0.05 -0.13
CA VAL A 152 4.09 0.67 0.97
C VAL A 152 5.53 0.22 0.96
N VAL A 153 6.45 1.18 0.89
CA VAL A 153 7.91 0.93 0.93
C VAL A 153 8.59 1.79 2.00
N HIS A 154 9.48 1.19 2.76
CA HIS A 154 10.24 1.87 3.81
C HIS A 154 11.63 2.28 3.30
N ALA A 155 11.70 3.00 2.17
CA ALA A 155 12.96 3.40 1.54
C ALA A 155 13.73 4.50 2.30
N ALA A 156 13.04 5.35 3.08
CA ALA A 156 13.64 6.50 3.75
C ALA A 156 14.53 6.17 4.96
N MET A 157 14.58 4.91 5.40
CA MET A 157 15.47 4.48 6.48
C MET A 157 16.86 4.22 5.94
N HIS A 158 17.83 5.06 6.34
CA HIS A 158 19.22 4.95 5.91
C HIS A 158 20.11 4.31 6.96
N ARG A 159 21.21 3.70 6.50
CA ARG A 159 22.23 3.10 7.37
C ARG A 159 22.77 4.07 8.44
N LYS A 160 22.92 5.36 8.11
CA LYS A 160 23.35 6.39 9.07
C LYS A 160 22.43 6.57 10.28
N HIS A 161 21.20 6.06 10.22
CA HIS A 161 20.24 6.14 11.32
C HIS A 161 20.31 4.96 12.29
N LEU A 162 21.09 3.90 11.98
CA LEU A 162 21.13 2.67 12.80
C LEU A 162 21.57 2.93 14.23
N ASP A 163 22.62 3.75 14.44
CA ASP A 163 23.09 4.07 15.78
C ASP A 163 22.04 4.82 16.61
N LEU A 164 21.24 5.69 15.96
CA LEU A 164 20.14 6.39 16.63
C LEU A 164 19.02 5.43 17.04
N ILE A 165 18.75 4.42 16.22
CA ILE A 165 17.74 3.41 16.48
C ILE A 165 18.16 2.51 17.63
N ASP A 166 19.42 2.06 17.65
CA ASP A 166 19.95 1.15 18.65
C ASP A 166 19.97 1.78 20.06
N ASN A 167 20.09 3.09 20.16
CA ASN A 167 20.10 3.83 21.42
C ASN A 167 18.70 4.22 21.92
N ARG A 168 17.63 3.80 21.28
CA ARG A 168 16.26 4.10 21.74
C ARG A 168 15.82 3.16 22.86
N LEU A 169 15.04 3.70 23.82
CA LEU A 169 14.39 2.92 24.85
C LEU A 169 13.33 1.96 24.30
N THR A 170 12.62 2.43 23.26
CA THR A 170 11.66 1.60 22.50
C THR A 170 12.22 1.33 21.11
N HIS A 171 12.13 0.10 20.66
CA HIS A 171 12.53 -0.27 19.30
C HIS A 171 11.66 0.40 18.24
N LEU A 172 11.89 0.05 16.97
CA LEU A 172 11.08 0.52 15.86
C LEU A 172 9.62 0.07 16.02
N ALA A 173 8.70 0.99 15.84
CA ALA A 173 7.26 0.69 15.92
C ALA A 173 6.78 -0.14 14.71
N SER A 174 7.43 0.03 13.55
CA SER A 174 7.08 -0.68 12.33
C SER A 174 7.84 -2.00 12.20
N LEU A 175 7.12 -3.08 11.92
CA LEU A 175 7.73 -4.38 11.61
C LEU A 175 8.62 -4.30 10.37
N SER A 176 8.19 -3.61 9.32
CA SER A 176 9.01 -3.38 8.11
C SER A 176 10.32 -2.66 8.43
N GLY A 177 10.27 -1.66 9.31
CA GLY A 177 11.46 -0.98 9.80
C GLY A 177 12.41 -1.93 10.51
N SER A 178 11.89 -2.82 11.36
CA SER A 178 12.70 -3.82 12.08
C SER A 178 13.35 -4.84 11.14
N ILE A 179 12.64 -5.27 10.10
CA ILE A 179 13.19 -6.15 9.05
C ILE A 179 14.37 -5.48 8.36
N LEU A 180 14.20 -4.24 7.88
CA LEU A 180 15.24 -3.50 7.19
C LEU A 180 16.43 -3.15 8.09
N HIS A 181 16.18 -2.83 9.37
CA HIS A 181 17.23 -2.60 10.35
C HIS A 181 18.12 -3.84 10.50
N ARG A 182 17.52 -5.03 10.69
CA ARG A 182 18.25 -6.30 10.76
C ARG A 182 19.01 -6.59 9.46
N TRP A 183 18.37 -6.37 8.31
CA TRP A 183 18.98 -6.56 7.00
C TRP A 183 20.24 -5.68 6.83
N MET A 184 20.13 -4.38 7.08
CA MET A 184 21.25 -3.43 6.97
C MET A 184 22.40 -3.76 7.91
N LYS A 185 22.10 -4.25 9.13
CA LYS A 185 23.12 -4.69 10.09
C LYS A 185 23.86 -5.93 9.60
N ALA A 186 23.13 -6.94 9.11
CA ALA A 186 23.70 -8.17 8.63
C ALA A 186 24.63 -7.94 7.43
N HIS A 187 24.19 -7.17 6.46
CA HIS A 187 24.94 -6.91 5.22
C HIS A 187 25.96 -5.77 5.33
N LYS A 188 25.87 -4.93 6.38
CA LYS A 188 26.66 -3.70 6.51
C LYS A 188 26.53 -2.78 5.27
N GLN A 189 25.38 -2.81 4.63
CA GLN A 189 25.03 -2.06 3.42
C GLN A 189 23.89 -1.08 3.68
N GLU A 190 23.68 -0.17 2.71
CA GLU A 190 22.53 0.73 2.71
C GLU A 190 21.24 -0.06 2.45
N ASN A 191 20.12 0.47 2.92
CA ASN A 191 18.80 -0.07 2.66
C ASN A 191 18.60 -0.35 1.16
N PHE A 192 18.36 -1.59 0.80
CA PHE A 192 18.22 -1.96 -0.61
C PHE A 192 16.98 -1.30 -1.26
N LEU A 193 15.92 -1.01 -0.50
CA LEU A 193 14.76 -0.28 -1.02
C LEU A 193 15.09 1.17 -1.38
N TYR A 194 16.05 1.78 -0.68
CA TYR A 194 16.59 3.08 -1.07
C TYR A 194 17.50 2.96 -2.29
N THR A 195 18.37 1.94 -2.32
CA THR A 195 19.31 1.73 -3.43
C THR A 195 18.60 1.50 -4.77
N TYR A 196 17.51 0.75 -4.76
CA TYR A 196 16.72 0.41 -5.96
C TYR A 196 15.43 1.25 -6.10
N PHE A 197 15.37 2.42 -5.45
CA PHE A 197 14.13 3.21 -5.39
C PHE A 197 13.64 3.65 -6.78
N ASP A 198 14.55 4.03 -7.66
CA ASP A 198 14.20 4.43 -9.03
C ASP A 198 13.61 3.26 -9.82
N GLU A 199 14.18 2.05 -9.67
CA GLU A 199 13.62 0.85 -10.30
C GLU A 199 12.23 0.51 -9.75
N ILE A 200 12.00 0.69 -8.44
CA ILE A 200 10.67 0.54 -7.82
C ILE A 200 9.68 1.51 -8.47
N CYS A 201 10.04 2.79 -8.62
CA CYS A 201 9.20 3.80 -9.25
C CYS A 201 8.88 3.47 -10.71
N ASP A 202 9.85 2.96 -11.47
CA ASP A 202 9.64 2.55 -12.86
C ASP A 202 8.69 1.36 -12.97
N LEU A 203 8.82 0.36 -12.08
CA LEU A 203 7.90 -0.76 -12.01
C LEU A 203 6.47 -0.30 -11.67
N LEU A 204 6.29 0.56 -10.66
CA LEU A 204 4.98 1.09 -10.28
C LEU A 204 4.32 1.83 -11.44
N ARG A 205 5.08 2.60 -12.20
CA ARG A 205 4.58 3.34 -13.38
C ARG A 205 4.01 2.42 -14.45
N MET A 206 4.57 1.22 -14.63
CA MET A 206 4.11 0.26 -15.63
C MET A 206 2.69 -0.26 -15.36
N TYR A 207 2.27 -0.29 -14.09
CA TYR A 207 0.96 -0.79 -13.66
C TYR A 207 0.00 0.31 -13.20
N ASP A 208 0.42 1.58 -13.30
CA ASP A 208 -0.29 2.74 -12.74
C ASP A 208 -0.59 2.60 -11.23
N ALA A 209 0.29 1.90 -10.52
CA ALA A 209 0.22 1.73 -9.08
C ALA A 209 0.83 2.93 -8.35
N VAL A 210 0.33 3.20 -7.14
CA VAL A 210 0.73 4.33 -6.28
C VAL A 210 1.72 3.87 -5.21
N LEU A 211 2.70 4.73 -4.89
CA LEU A 211 3.64 4.55 -3.78
C LEU A 211 3.13 5.27 -2.54
#